data_5f0a37750eef8363f22128f4d7acd8d9
#
_entry.id   5f0a37750eef8363f22128f4d7acd8d9
#
_cell.length_a   1.000
_cell.length_b   1.000
_cell.length_c   1.000
_cell.angle_alpha   90.00
_cell.angle_beta   90.00
_cell.angle_gamma   90.00
#
_symmetry.space_group_name_H-M   'P 1'
#
loop_
_entity.id
_entity.type
_entity.pdbx_description
1 polymer ?
#
loop_
_entity_poly.entity_id
_entity_poly.type
_entity_poly.pdbx_seq_one_letter_code
_entity_poly.pdbx_strand_id
1 'polypeptide(L)'
;MIRHCVFIRFKPTISAAYKAELFNEIDMLKDRLPGMVAVHVGTNVSPEEGMDKGFSDGFIVDFADSFSRDAYLEDPGHRETGARLVAAAEGGVAGILVYDLETED
;
A
#
# COMPACT_ATOMS: atom_id res chain seq x y z
N MET A 1 -10.65 -12.81 6.19
CA MET A 1 -10.04 -11.48 6.11
C MET A 1 -9.20 -11.37 4.86
N ILE A 2 -9.18 -10.20 4.25
CA ILE A 2 -8.32 -9.92 3.10
C ILE A 2 -7.16 -9.05 3.56
N ARG A 3 -5.93 -9.49 3.29
CA ARG A 3 -4.76 -8.65 3.52
C ARG A 3 -4.27 -8.14 2.18
N HIS A 4 -4.50 -6.86 1.94
CA HIS A 4 -4.15 -6.16 0.71
C HIS A 4 -2.73 -5.63 0.86
N CYS A 5 -1.79 -6.26 0.16
CA CYS A 5 -0.36 -5.97 0.29
C CYS A 5 0.11 -5.13 -0.89
N VAL A 6 0.76 -4.01 -0.58
CA VAL A 6 1.29 -3.09 -1.59
C VAL A 6 2.75 -2.81 -1.25
N PHE A 7 3.66 -3.18 -2.15
CA PHE A 7 5.09 -2.95 -1.99
C PHE A 7 5.59 -2.06 -3.12
N ILE A 8 6.48 -1.13 -2.81
CA ILE A 8 6.83 -0.04 -3.72
C ILE A 8 8.34 0.12 -3.81
N ARG A 9 8.82 0.29 -5.06
CA ARG A 9 10.16 0.81 -5.34
C ARG A 9 10.00 2.27 -5.68
N PHE A 10 10.27 3.15 -4.72
CA PHE A 10 10.20 4.58 -4.97
C PHE A 10 11.41 5.06 -5.79
N LYS A 11 11.19 6.11 -6.58
CA LYS A 11 12.28 6.81 -7.24
C LYS A 11 13.23 7.35 -6.17
N PRO A 12 14.57 7.35 -6.43
CA PRO A 12 15.54 7.84 -5.45
C PRO A 12 15.32 9.28 -5.00
N THR A 13 14.62 10.07 -5.82
CA THR A 13 14.37 11.48 -5.55
C THR A 13 13.22 11.73 -4.58
N ILE A 14 12.45 10.68 -4.24
CA ILE A 14 11.30 10.82 -3.34
C ILE A 14 11.79 10.92 -1.90
N SER A 15 11.39 12.00 -1.21
CA SER A 15 11.80 12.23 0.17
C SER A 15 11.06 11.31 1.14
N ALA A 16 11.69 11.07 2.29
CA ALA A 16 11.04 10.32 3.37
C ALA A 16 9.74 11.00 3.82
N ALA A 17 9.73 12.34 3.85
CA ALA A 17 8.54 13.10 4.23
C ALA A 17 7.38 12.88 3.26
N TYR A 18 7.67 12.83 1.95
CA TYR A 18 6.61 12.61 0.96
C TYR A 18 6.08 11.19 1.02
N LYS A 19 6.95 10.21 1.22
CA LYS A 19 6.50 8.81 1.44
C LYS A 19 5.55 8.72 2.63
N ALA A 20 5.92 9.36 3.74
CA ALA A 20 5.10 9.37 4.96
C ALA A 20 3.74 10.02 4.71
N GLU A 21 3.72 11.11 3.93
CA GLU A 21 2.48 11.78 3.55
C GLU A 21 1.54 10.86 2.78
N LEU A 22 2.07 10.16 1.78
CA LEU A 22 1.27 9.23 0.97
C LEU A 22 0.73 8.08 1.82
N PHE A 23 1.56 7.48 2.66
CA PHE A 23 1.13 6.39 3.53
C PHE A 23 0.12 6.84 4.57
N ASN A 24 0.26 8.07 5.09
CA ASN A 24 -0.71 8.62 6.03
C ASN A 24 -2.07 8.83 5.38
N GLU A 25 -2.10 9.24 4.12
CA GLU A 25 -3.36 9.37 3.38
C GLU A 25 -4.09 8.04 3.25
N ILE A 26 -3.33 6.95 3.00
CA ILE A 26 -3.92 5.61 2.97
C ILE A 26 -4.47 5.25 4.36
N ASP A 27 -3.70 5.49 5.41
CA ASP A 27 -4.12 5.17 6.77
C ASP A 27 -5.40 5.91 7.17
N MET A 28 -5.52 7.17 6.78
CA MET A 28 -6.68 7.98 7.12
C MET A 28 -7.98 7.50 6.48
N LEU A 29 -7.90 6.73 5.40
CA LEU A 29 -9.10 6.20 4.74
C LEU A 29 -9.91 5.29 5.66
N LYS A 30 -9.26 4.63 6.62
CA LYS A 30 -9.96 3.73 7.56
C LYS A 30 -10.99 4.47 8.41
N ASP A 31 -10.84 5.78 8.59
CA ASP A 31 -11.75 6.58 9.41
C ASP A 31 -13.13 6.75 8.77
N ARG A 32 -13.24 6.52 7.46
CA ARG A 32 -14.50 6.68 6.75
C ARG A 32 -14.92 5.49 5.89
N LEU A 33 -14.08 4.47 5.76
CA LEU A 33 -14.41 3.27 4.96
C LEU A 33 -14.66 2.09 5.89
N PRO A 34 -15.95 1.66 6.03
CA PRO A 34 -16.27 0.51 6.86
C PRO A 34 -15.59 -0.76 6.38
N GLY A 35 -15.14 -1.58 7.32
CA GLY A 35 -14.47 -2.84 7.00
C GLY A 35 -12.98 -2.72 6.72
N MET A 36 -12.46 -1.51 6.66
CA MET A 36 -11.02 -1.27 6.62
C MET A 36 -10.51 -1.32 8.06
N VAL A 37 -9.98 -2.47 8.46
CA VAL A 37 -9.74 -2.81 9.88
C VAL A 37 -8.45 -2.21 10.40
N ALA A 38 -7.36 -2.29 9.62
CA ALA A 38 -6.05 -1.83 10.04
C ALA A 38 -5.17 -1.52 8.84
N VAL A 39 -4.20 -0.64 9.04
CA VAL A 39 -3.17 -0.33 8.04
C VAL A 39 -1.81 -0.47 8.72
N HIS A 40 -0.91 -1.23 8.09
CA HIS A 40 0.45 -1.45 8.56
C HIS A 40 1.41 -0.86 7.54
N VAL A 41 2.24 0.06 7.95
CA VAL A 41 3.22 0.72 7.06
C VAL A 41 4.62 0.42 7.56
N GLY A 42 5.53 0.15 6.64
CA GLY A 42 6.90 -0.11 7.05
C GLY A 42 7.88 -0.22 5.89
N THR A 43 9.10 -0.59 6.25
CA THR A 43 10.18 -0.81 5.30
C THR A 43 10.69 -2.24 5.43
N ASN A 44 11.35 -2.72 4.38
CA ASN A 44 11.92 -4.06 4.40
C ASN A 44 13.05 -4.16 5.43
N VAL A 45 12.99 -5.17 6.27
CA VAL A 45 14.04 -5.47 7.26
C VAL A 45 14.53 -6.91 7.13
N SER A 46 14.23 -7.59 6.02
CA SER A 46 14.68 -8.95 5.79
C SER A 46 16.19 -9.00 5.57
N PRO A 47 16.90 -9.94 6.22
CA PRO A 47 18.32 -10.15 5.94
C PRO A 47 18.58 -10.94 4.66
N GLU A 48 17.55 -11.40 3.97
CA GLU A 48 17.67 -12.19 2.74
C GLU A 48 17.97 -11.29 1.55
N GLU A 49 19.23 -11.21 1.16
CA GLU A 49 19.66 -10.34 0.06
C GLU A 49 19.03 -10.76 -1.27
N GLY A 50 18.58 -9.75 -2.04
CA GLY A 50 18.03 -9.95 -3.37
C GLY A 50 16.61 -10.48 -3.41
N MET A 51 16.02 -10.82 -2.27
CA MET A 51 14.67 -11.39 -2.21
C MET A 51 13.58 -10.33 -2.28
N ASP A 52 13.90 -9.09 -1.96
CA ASP A 52 12.92 -8.00 -1.98
C ASP A 52 12.69 -7.40 -3.36
N LYS A 53 13.54 -7.74 -4.33
CA LYS A 53 13.45 -7.24 -5.72
C LYS A 53 13.42 -5.70 -5.81
N GLY A 54 13.98 -5.02 -4.79
CA GLY A 54 13.99 -3.57 -4.73
C GLY A 54 12.75 -2.93 -4.13
N PHE A 55 11.74 -3.73 -3.74
CA PHE A 55 10.52 -3.22 -3.10
C PHE A 55 10.81 -3.00 -1.61
N SER A 56 11.38 -1.85 -1.28
CA SER A 56 11.91 -1.58 0.06
C SER A 56 10.88 -0.97 1.01
N ASP A 57 9.80 -0.43 0.49
CA ASP A 57 8.75 0.19 1.29
C ASP A 57 7.42 -0.48 0.98
N GLY A 58 6.50 -0.45 1.93
CA GLY A 58 5.19 -1.02 1.67
C GLY A 58 4.19 -0.75 2.76
N PHE A 59 2.95 -1.16 2.47
CA PHE A 59 1.89 -1.17 3.46
C PHE A 59 0.98 -2.36 3.22
N ILE A 60 0.29 -2.75 4.27
CA ILE A 60 -0.73 -3.81 4.22
C ILE A 60 -2.01 -3.23 4.81
N VAL A 61 -3.11 -3.39 4.08
CA VAL A 61 -4.43 -3.00 4.57
C VAL A 61 -5.21 -4.27 4.86
N ASP A 62 -5.70 -4.38 6.09
CA ASP A 62 -6.54 -5.51 6.49
C ASP A 62 -8.00 -5.14 6.26
N PHE A 63 -8.70 -5.91 5.43
CA PHE A 63 -10.14 -5.74 5.19
C PHE A 63 -10.91 -6.90 5.79
N ALA A 64 -12.08 -6.59 6.35
CA ALA A 64 -12.95 -7.60 6.92
C ALA A 64 -13.41 -8.63 5.87
N ASP A 65 -13.64 -8.17 4.64
CA ASP A 65 -14.15 -8.98 3.53
C ASP A 65 -13.81 -8.35 2.18
N SER A 66 -14.14 -9.07 1.11
CA SER A 66 -13.90 -8.60 -0.25
C SER A 66 -14.77 -7.40 -0.63
N PHE A 67 -15.95 -7.30 -0.06
CA PHE A 67 -16.85 -6.17 -0.30
C PHE A 67 -16.19 -4.87 0.15
N SER A 68 -15.61 -4.88 1.35
CA SER A 68 -14.91 -3.71 1.90
C SER A 68 -13.68 -3.35 1.08
N ARG A 69 -12.91 -4.36 0.63
CA ARG A 69 -11.76 -4.15 -0.24
C ARG A 69 -12.18 -3.51 -1.56
N ASP A 70 -13.26 -4.00 -2.16
CA ASP A 70 -13.74 -3.46 -3.43
C ASP A 70 -14.19 -2.00 -3.30
N ALA A 71 -14.86 -1.66 -2.21
CA ALA A 71 -15.24 -0.28 -1.93
C ALA A 71 -14.03 0.64 -1.80
N TYR A 72 -12.97 0.16 -1.16
CA TYR A 72 -11.71 0.89 -1.05
C TYR A 72 -11.09 1.15 -2.42
N LEU A 73 -11.05 0.13 -3.28
CA LEU A 73 -10.46 0.27 -4.62
C LEU A 73 -11.22 1.29 -5.48
N GLU A 74 -12.51 1.45 -5.28
CA GLU A 74 -13.34 2.40 -6.03
C GLU A 74 -13.38 3.79 -5.39
N ASP A 75 -12.90 3.93 -4.16
CA ASP A 75 -12.95 5.19 -3.45
C ASP A 75 -12.11 6.27 -4.14
N PRO A 76 -12.66 7.50 -4.36
CA PRO A 76 -11.93 8.56 -5.02
C PRO A 76 -10.64 8.96 -4.30
N GLY A 77 -10.64 8.96 -2.96
CA GLY A 77 -9.44 9.27 -2.18
C GLY A 77 -8.34 8.24 -2.38
N HIS A 78 -8.71 6.95 -2.39
CA HIS A 78 -7.77 5.89 -2.68
C HIS A 78 -7.19 6.04 -4.11
N ARG A 79 -8.04 6.30 -5.09
CA ARG A 79 -7.61 6.44 -6.49
C ARG A 79 -6.63 7.60 -6.66
N GLU A 80 -6.88 8.72 -5.99
CA GLU A 80 -6.00 9.88 -6.05
C GLU A 80 -4.64 9.57 -5.44
N THR A 81 -4.62 9.01 -4.23
CA THR A 81 -3.36 8.64 -3.57
C THR A 81 -2.64 7.55 -4.36
N GLY A 82 -3.37 6.58 -4.89
CA GLY A 82 -2.81 5.53 -5.74
C GLY A 82 -2.11 6.09 -6.98
N ALA A 83 -2.71 7.09 -7.64
CA ALA A 83 -2.09 7.74 -8.79
C ALA A 83 -0.78 8.44 -8.40
N ARG A 84 -0.74 9.06 -7.23
CA ARG A 84 0.48 9.70 -6.73
C ARG A 84 1.55 8.68 -6.36
N LEU A 85 1.16 7.52 -5.84
CA LEU A 85 2.09 6.42 -5.59
C LEU A 85 2.71 5.91 -6.89
N VAL A 86 1.90 5.74 -7.92
CA VAL A 86 2.40 5.32 -9.25
C VAL A 86 3.39 6.35 -9.80
N ALA A 87 3.06 7.64 -9.67
CA ALA A 87 3.94 8.72 -10.13
C ALA A 87 5.27 8.76 -9.37
N ALA A 88 5.27 8.36 -8.09
CA ALA A 88 6.46 8.33 -7.25
C ALA A 88 7.28 7.05 -7.39
N ALA A 89 6.70 6.00 -7.98
CA ALA A 89 7.36 4.71 -8.12
C ALA A 89 8.32 4.68 -9.31
N GLU A 90 9.41 3.96 -9.14
CA GLU A 90 10.40 3.77 -10.20
C GLU A 90 9.79 2.91 -11.30
N GLY A 91 9.72 3.48 -12.51
CA GLY A 91 9.05 2.81 -13.63
C GLY A 91 7.53 2.83 -13.58
N GLY A 92 6.94 3.65 -12.72
CA GLY A 92 5.49 3.74 -12.61
C GLY A 92 4.89 2.45 -12.06
N VAL A 93 3.91 1.88 -12.75
CA VAL A 93 3.23 0.64 -12.33
C VAL A 93 4.23 -0.51 -12.12
N ALA A 94 5.31 -0.56 -12.89
CA ALA A 94 6.32 -1.61 -12.73
C ALA A 94 7.01 -1.56 -11.35
N GLY A 95 6.99 -0.41 -10.69
CA GLY A 95 7.58 -0.23 -9.37
C GLY A 95 6.61 -0.49 -8.22
N ILE A 96 5.43 -1.03 -8.50
CA ILE A 96 4.43 -1.35 -7.49
C ILE A 96 4.01 -2.80 -7.63
N LEU A 97 4.04 -3.53 -6.53
CA LEU A 97 3.58 -4.90 -6.44
C LEU A 97 2.35 -4.94 -5.53
N VAL A 98 1.23 -5.39 -6.07
CA VAL A 98 -0.02 -5.51 -5.31
C VAL A 98 -0.50 -6.95 -5.39
N TYR A 99 -0.79 -7.52 -4.24
CA TYR A 99 -1.53 -8.77 -4.19
C TYR A 99 -2.31 -8.87 -2.88
N ASP A 100 -3.35 -9.67 -2.91
CA ASP A 100 -4.21 -9.88 -1.75
C ASP A 100 -4.08 -11.31 -1.26
N LEU A 101 -3.91 -11.45 0.04
CA LEU A 101 -3.97 -12.75 0.70
C LEU A 101 -5.32 -12.86 1.40
N GLU A 102 -6.05 -13.91 1.10
CA GLU A 102 -7.23 -14.24 1.91
C GLU A 102 -6.77 -15.15 3.05
N THR A 103 -7.04 -14.73 4.28
CA THR A 103 -6.65 -15.45 5.48
C THR A 103 -7.88 -15.83 6.28
N GLU A 104 -7.75 -16.83 7.16
CA GLU A 104 -8.87 -17.34 7.95
C GLU A 104 -9.25 -16.42 9.12
N ASP A 105 -8.35 -15.56 9.55
CA ASP A 105 -8.59 -14.64 10.68
C ASP A 105 -9.30 -13.35 10.27
#